data_de20fade8dc5048215c5dd7a616de898
#
_entry.id   de20fade8dc5048215c5dd7a616de898
#
_cell.length_a   1.000
_cell.length_b   1.000
_cell.length_c   1.000
_cell.angle_alpha   90.00
_cell.angle_beta   90.00
_cell.angle_gamma   90.00
#
_symmetry.space_group_name_H-M   'P 1'
#
loop_
_entity.id
_entity.type
_entity.pdbx_description
1 polymer ?
#
loop_
_entity_poly.entity_id
_entity_poly.type
_entity_poly.pdbx_seq_one_letter_code
_entity_poly.pdbx_strand_id
1 'polypeptide(L)'
;MVRKKKQQIDYFELHEQIMHGDATPPPIFSIKGFGYARWLSHNKKHVEDSKHLFNMAGGTEPVRGEKSFSRSTMRGFSGPWSGQAAVVSGPQEWQTTTNLGAGFNPNVAGAPAPAIGTPLGVHPITGAEICCDPLSWFREGIISNPSCFVLSVPGKGKSTLVRKMLMGDVAQGHIPIIAGDIKGEYVGFVQQVGGQVITIGHGAGTLNPLDVGALGRVIPQIRNKLTEMDKTKDKEEYKRIEDTLHRALEQVHGRQVTMVATLVGLGRKTPMKDWEAMLVSIALREIYTHTNIDWEHPPVLEDLINHLEQGSDELFKKGRARTQEEWDNRIDNLLLSLNSLLDGPTGQIFAGETSSPIHIGANAVCIDVSAIDRGDEAMKAAVMMACWSAAFGAIEAAHMLADVGLAKQQYFSATLDELWQVLAAAPGMVQHVDAL
;
A
#
# COMPACT_ATOMS: atom_id res chain seq x y z
N MET A 1 9.26 -27.61 -73.27
CA MET A 1 9.02 -26.36 -72.52
C MET A 1 8.12 -26.62 -71.30
N VAL A 2 8.72 -26.85 -70.18
CA VAL A 2 7.98 -27.07 -68.90
C VAL A 2 7.66 -25.73 -68.29
N ARG A 3 6.38 -25.33 -68.26
CA ARG A 3 5.92 -24.13 -67.56
C ARG A 3 6.11 -24.36 -66.05
N LYS A 4 7.09 -23.69 -65.45
CA LYS A 4 7.18 -23.56 -63.96
C LYS A 4 5.87 -22.96 -63.45
N LYS A 5 5.09 -23.74 -62.71
CA LYS A 5 3.97 -23.19 -61.88
C LYS A 5 4.53 -22.12 -61.01
N LYS A 6 4.05 -20.86 -61.14
CA LYS A 6 4.29 -19.80 -60.15
C LYS A 6 3.74 -20.27 -58.83
N GLN A 7 4.59 -20.47 -57.86
CA GLN A 7 4.19 -20.74 -56.48
C GLN A 7 3.32 -19.56 -55.99
N GLN A 8 2.09 -19.84 -55.73
CA GLN A 8 1.16 -18.85 -55.20
C GLN A 8 1.63 -18.58 -53.75
N ILE A 9 1.96 -17.32 -53.44
CA ILE A 9 2.45 -16.92 -52.12
C ILE A 9 1.24 -16.91 -51.19
N ASP A 10 1.29 -17.74 -50.15
CA ASP A 10 0.32 -17.66 -49.07
C ASP A 10 0.71 -16.50 -48.12
N TYR A 11 -0.06 -15.42 -48.21
CA TYR A 11 0.18 -14.23 -47.39
C TYR A 11 -0.27 -14.42 -45.94
N PHE A 12 -1.08 -15.42 -45.65
CA PHE A 12 -1.49 -15.76 -44.30
C PHE A 12 -0.33 -16.42 -43.55
N GLU A 13 0.27 -17.46 -44.14
CA GLU A 13 1.43 -18.13 -43.57
C GLU A 13 2.64 -17.17 -43.42
N LEU A 14 2.84 -16.30 -44.41
CA LEU A 14 3.87 -15.27 -44.35
C LEU A 14 3.61 -14.28 -43.21
N HIS A 15 2.36 -13.92 -42.93
CA HIS A 15 2.02 -13.02 -41.83
C HIS A 15 2.29 -13.70 -40.49
N GLU A 16 1.94 -14.94 -40.29
CA GLU A 16 2.25 -15.69 -39.07
C GLU A 16 3.76 -15.81 -38.84
N GLN A 17 4.53 -16.15 -39.85
CA GLN A 17 6.01 -16.22 -39.77
C GLN A 17 6.61 -14.85 -39.36
N ILE A 18 6.06 -13.76 -39.87
CA ILE A 18 6.50 -12.41 -39.49
C ILE A 18 6.14 -12.12 -38.04
N MET A 19 4.97 -12.52 -37.58
CA MET A 19 4.53 -12.31 -36.18
C MET A 19 5.35 -13.15 -35.20
N HIS A 20 5.78 -14.34 -35.57
CA HIS A 20 6.67 -15.20 -34.77
C HIS A 20 8.16 -14.80 -34.84
N GLY A 21 8.53 -13.86 -35.69
CA GLY A 21 9.91 -13.45 -35.89
C GLY A 21 10.75 -14.30 -36.83
N ASP A 22 10.13 -15.30 -37.47
CA ASP A 22 10.79 -16.26 -38.37
C ASP A 22 10.99 -15.71 -39.80
N ALA A 23 10.32 -14.61 -40.14
CA ALA A 23 10.46 -13.93 -41.40
C ALA A 23 10.44 -12.41 -41.28
N THR A 24 11.12 -11.74 -42.22
CA THR A 24 11.10 -10.28 -42.33
C THR A 24 10.03 -9.82 -43.31
N PRO A 25 9.31 -8.72 -43.05
CA PRO A 25 8.32 -8.18 -43.97
C PRO A 25 8.96 -7.85 -45.32
N PRO A 26 8.36 -8.26 -46.43
CA PRO A 26 8.92 -8.01 -47.77
C PRO A 26 8.91 -6.50 -48.07
N PRO A 27 9.89 -5.99 -48.81
CA PRO A 27 9.97 -4.56 -49.17
C PRO A 27 8.71 -4.12 -49.93
N ILE A 28 8.10 -3.00 -49.55
CA ILE A 28 6.82 -2.50 -50.06
C ILE A 28 6.84 -2.34 -51.60
N PHE A 29 7.95 -1.94 -52.17
CA PHE A 29 8.11 -1.77 -53.64
C PHE A 29 8.41 -3.07 -54.38
N SER A 30 8.36 -4.21 -53.73
CA SER A 30 8.43 -5.52 -54.40
C SER A 30 7.04 -6.04 -54.73
N ILE A 31 6.91 -6.89 -55.74
CA ILE A 31 5.63 -7.54 -56.10
C ILE A 31 5.05 -8.32 -54.90
N LYS A 32 5.92 -8.95 -54.10
CA LYS A 32 5.55 -9.64 -52.85
C LYS A 32 5.08 -8.67 -51.77
N GLY A 33 5.78 -7.52 -51.60
CA GLY A 33 5.44 -6.51 -50.62
C GLY A 33 4.14 -5.79 -50.92
N PHE A 34 3.88 -5.47 -52.19
CA PHE A 34 2.62 -4.87 -52.63
C PHE A 34 1.44 -5.84 -52.43
N GLY A 35 1.62 -7.13 -52.77
CA GLY A 35 0.64 -8.16 -52.49
C GLY A 35 0.36 -8.36 -51.02
N TYR A 36 1.37 -8.37 -50.18
CA TYR A 36 1.24 -8.45 -48.73
C TYR A 36 0.56 -7.23 -48.11
N ALA A 37 0.93 -6.02 -48.52
CA ALA A 37 0.28 -4.79 -48.06
C ALA A 37 -1.22 -4.74 -48.44
N ARG A 38 -1.57 -5.20 -49.63
CA ARG A 38 -2.96 -5.34 -50.11
C ARG A 38 -3.71 -6.36 -49.27
N TRP A 39 -3.11 -7.51 -48.99
CA TRP A 39 -3.69 -8.56 -48.15
C TRP A 39 -3.95 -8.03 -46.73
N LEU A 40 -3.00 -7.32 -46.11
CA LEU A 40 -3.15 -6.67 -44.78
C LEU A 40 -4.34 -5.70 -44.76
N SER A 41 -4.52 -4.91 -45.82
CA SER A 41 -5.61 -3.94 -45.90
C SER A 41 -6.99 -4.59 -45.95
N HIS A 42 -7.11 -5.78 -46.55
CA HIS A 42 -8.36 -6.53 -46.65
C HIS A 42 -8.66 -7.40 -45.43
N ASN A 43 -7.63 -7.76 -44.66
CA ASN A 43 -7.75 -8.65 -43.50
C ASN A 43 -7.44 -7.95 -42.16
N LYS A 44 -7.79 -6.66 -42.05
CA LYS A 44 -7.52 -5.85 -40.82
C LYS A 44 -8.00 -6.55 -39.57
N LYS A 45 -9.22 -7.07 -39.57
CA LYS A 45 -9.80 -7.72 -38.38
C LYS A 45 -8.98 -8.95 -37.96
N HIS A 46 -8.57 -9.78 -38.92
CA HIS A 46 -7.76 -10.96 -38.64
C HIS A 46 -6.38 -10.60 -38.10
N VAL A 47 -5.77 -9.52 -38.59
CA VAL A 47 -4.49 -8.99 -38.11
C VAL A 47 -4.61 -8.45 -36.68
N GLU A 48 -5.72 -7.81 -36.36
CA GLU A 48 -6.01 -7.33 -34.99
C GLU A 48 -6.26 -8.50 -34.04
N ASP A 49 -7.02 -9.49 -34.44
CA ASP A 49 -7.28 -10.73 -33.69
C ASP A 49 -5.98 -11.50 -33.40
N SER A 50 -5.09 -11.63 -34.41
CA SER A 50 -3.79 -12.27 -34.23
C SER A 50 -2.88 -11.55 -33.25
N LYS A 51 -2.86 -10.22 -33.27
CA LYS A 51 -2.14 -9.39 -32.28
C LYS A 51 -2.70 -9.58 -30.90
N HIS A 52 -4.01 -9.64 -30.76
CA HIS A 52 -4.67 -9.84 -29.49
C HIS A 52 -4.34 -11.21 -28.88
N LEU A 53 -4.37 -12.27 -29.71
CA LEU A 53 -4.01 -13.62 -29.30
C LEU A 53 -2.53 -13.74 -28.92
N PHE A 54 -1.64 -13.08 -29.66
CA PHE A 54 -0.21 -13.03 -29.35
C PHE A 54 0.06 -12.36 -27.99
N ASN A 55 -0.60 -11.25 -27.73
CA ASN A 55 -0.49 -10.55 -26.44
C ASN A 55 -1.09 -11.35 -25.27
N MET A 56 -2.18 -12.09 -25.50
CA MET A 56 -2.77 -12.97 -24.48
C MET A 56 -1.91 -14.20 -24.17
N ALA A 57 -1.14 -14.68 -25.14
CA ALA A 57 -0.22 -15.81 -24.97
C ALA A 57 1.10 -15.44 -24.23
N GLY A 58 1.21 -14.21 -23.71
CA GLY A 58 2.41 -13.75 -23.02
C GLY A 58 3.59 -13.46 -23.94
N GLY A 59 3.34 -13.37 -25.24
CA GLY A 59 4.33 -12.89 -26.20
C GLY A 59 4.65 -11.43 -25.90
N THR A 60 5.86 -11.15 -25.42
CA THR A 60 6.40 -9.80 -25.45
C THR A 60 6.47 -9.39 -26.90
N GLU A 61 5.85 -8.25 -27.28
CA GLU A 61 6.21 -7.62 -28.55
C GLU A 61 7.73 -7.68 -28.64
N PRO A 62 8.32 -8.14 -29.76
CA PRO A 62 9.76 -8.12 -29.93
C PRO A 62 10.14 -6.68 -29.63
N VAL A 63 10.89 -6.47 -28.53
CA VAL A 63 11.45 -5.15 -28.19
C VAL A 63 12.12 -4.76 -29.48
N ARG A 64 11.50 -3.85 -30.21
CA ARG A 64 12.07 -3.30 -31.46
C ARG A 64 13.43 -2.88 -31.04
N GLY A 65 14.44 -3.66 -31.47
CA GLY A 65 15.78 -3.60 -30.94
C GLY A 65 16.13 -2.14 -30.82
N GLU A 66 16.63 -1.72 -29.66
CA GLU A 66 16.91 -0.32 -29.33
C GLU A 66 17.34 0.35 -30.60
N LYS A 67 16.42 1.07 -31.23
CA LYS A 67 16.78 1.88 -32.37
C LYS A 67 17.76 2.86 -31.76
N SER A 68 19.04 2.61 -31.95
CA SER A 68 20.08 3.57 -31.66
C SER A 68 19.48 4.90 -32.09
N PHE A 69 19.20 5.77 -31.10
CA PHE A 69 18.56 7.04 -31.37
C PHE A 69 19.33 7.69 -32.50
N SER A 70 18.83 7.57 -33.71
CA SER A 70 19.48 8.16 -34.87
C SER A 70 19.50 9.63 -34.57
N ARG A 71 20.71 10.21 -34.49
CA ARG A 71 20.89 11.60 -34.11
C ARG A 71 19.91 12.47 -34.88
N SER A 72 19.09 13.20 -34.16
CA SER A 72 18.18 14.16 -34.77
C SER A 72 19.02 15.22 -35.45
N THR A 73 18.77 15.47 -36.72
CA THR A 73 19.36 16.60 -37.46
C THR A 73 18.34 17.74 -37.47
N MET A 74 18.78 18.97 -37.82
CA MET A 74 17.86 20.09 -38.01
C MET A 74 16.73 19.83 -39.04
N ARG A 75 16.80 18.72 -39.79
CA ARG A 75 15.77 18.29 -40.77
C ARG A 75 15.00 17.04 -40.34
N GLY A 76 15.20 16.56 -39.12
CA GLY A 76 14.56 15.34 -38.58
C GLY A 76 15.52 14.18 -38.37
N PHE A 77 15.00 13.02 -38.06
CA PHE A 77 15.81 11.81 -37.78
C PHE A 77 16.36 11.24 -39.10
N SER A 78 17.65 10.91 -39.15
CA SER A 78 18.24 10.19 -40.24
C SER A 78 18.16 8.69 -40.00
N GLY A 79 17.44 7.97 -40.80
CA GLY A 79 17.34 6.49 -40.74
C GLY A 79 16.48 5.95 -41.86
N PRO A 80 16.54 4.65 -42.15
CA PRO A 80 15.63 4.03 -43.10
C PRO A 80 14.19 4.28 -42.63
N TRP A 81 13.36 4.86 -43.50
CA TRP A 81 11.94 5.16 -43.23
C TRP A 81 11.65 6.35 -42.26
N SER A 82 12.66 7.02 -41.74
CA SER A 82 12.49 8.32 -41.09
C SER A 82 12.55 9.39 -42.18
N GLY A 83 11.43 9.78 -42.72
CA GLY A 83 11.38 10.86 -43.70
C GLY A 83 11.96 12.14 -43.08
N GLN A 84 12.83 12.83 -43.82
CA GLN A 84 13.19 14.20 -43.50
C GLN A 84 11.90 15.01 -43.67
N ALA A 85 11.31 15.46 -42.57
CA ALA A 85 10.05 16.18 -42.63
C ALA A 85 10.29 17.55 -43.28
N ALA A 86 9.60 17.81 -44.36
CA ALA A 86 9.49 19.16 -44.91
C ALA A 86 8.62 20.08 -44.00
N VAL A 87 7.81 19.46 -43.14
CA VAL A 87 6.98 20.15 -42.15
C VAL A 87 7.37 19.66 -40.77
N VAL A 88 7.96 20.51 -39.97
CA VAL A 88 8.11 20.28 -38.54
C VAL A 88 6.70 20.41 -37.94
N SER A 89 6.19 19.34 -37.32
CA SER A 89 4.95 19.44 -36.53
C SER A 89 5.21 20.49 -35.45
N GLY A 90 4.49 21.59 -35.52
CA GLY A 90 4.58 22.66 -34.51
C GLY A 90 4.27 22.10 -33.13
N PRO A 91 4.73 22.74 -32.06
CA PRO A 91 4.32 22.44 -30.70
C PRO A 91 2.78 22.53 -30.62
N GLN A 92 2.21 21.78 -29.67
CA GLN A 92 0.77 21.78 -29.42
C GLN A 92 0.28 23.23 -29.27
N GLU A 93 -0.79 23.59 -29.98
CA GLU A 93 -1.38 24.94 -29.90
C GLU A 93 -1.98 25.16 -28.51
N TRP A 94 -1.52 26.21 -27.84
CA TRP A 94 -2.03 26.62 -26.54
C TRP A 94 -2.79 27.93 -26.71
N GLN A 95 -4.02 27.99 -26.23
CA GLN A 95 -4.77 29.25 -26.15
C GLN A 95 -4.28 30.03 -24.91
N THR A 96 -3.79 31.22 -25.12
CA THR A 96 -3.31 32.10 -24.06
C THR A 96 -3.78 33.53 -24.31
N THR A 97 -3.79 34.37 -23.27
CA THR A 97 -4.05 35.83 -23.41
C THR A 97 -2.79 36.54 -23.87
N THR A 98 -2.97 37.69 -24.49
CA THR A 98 -1.87 38.56 -24.98
C THR A 98 -0.86 38.93 -23.88
N ASN A 99 -1.32 39.04 -22.63
CA ASN A 99 -0.45 39.34 -21.48
C ASN A 99 0.44 38.15 -21.07
N LEU A 100 -0.01 36.93 -21.29
CA LEU A 100 0.76 35.70 -21.00
C LEU A 100 1.60 35.26 -22.19
N GLY A 101 1.21 35.65 -23.42
CA GLY A 101 1.96 35.31 -24.63
C GLY A 101 3.16 36.22 -24.90
N ALA A 102 3.27 37.37 -24.21
CA ALA A 102 4.38 38.29 -24.38
C ALA A 102 5.67 37.68 -23.80
N GLY A 103 6.62 37.31 -24.67
CA GLY A 103 7.89 36.66 -24.27
C GLY A 103 7.89 35.15 -24.39
N PHE A 104 6.88 34.53 -24.98
CA PHE A 104 6.83 33.09 -25.21
C PHE A 104 7.91 32.70 -26.24
N ASN A 105 8.94 32.01 -25.79
CA ASN A 105 9.93 31.44 -26.69
C ASN A 105 9.50 30.00 -27.05
N PRO A 106 9.18 29.70 -28.33
CA PRO A 106 8.72 28.37 -28.73
C PRO A 106 9.80 27.28 -28.57
N ASN A 107 11.04 27.66 -28.31
CA ASN A 107 12.16 26.74 -28.09
C ASN A 107 12.43 26.48 -26.60
N VAL A 108 11.65 27.09 -25.71
CA VAL A 108 11.79 26.89 -24.25
C VAL A 108 10.71 25.88 -23.82
N ALA A 109 11.12 24.70 -23.49
CA ALA A 109 10.31 23.79 -22.68
C ALA A 109 10.14 24.41 -21.28
N GLY A 110 8.96 24.31 -20.69
CA GLY A 110 8.69 24.84 -19.35
C GLY A 110 9.74 24.37 -18.32
N ALA A 111 9.75 25.01 -17.14
CA ALA A 111 10.67 24.66 -16.08
C ALA A 111 10.62 23.14 -15.81
N PRO A 112 11.78 22.48 -15.71
CA PRO A 112 11.79 21.06 -15.35
C PRO A 112 11.18 20.88 -13.97
N ALA A 113 10.59 19.70 -13.74
CA ALA A 113 10.23 19.31 -12.39
C ALA A 113 11.50 19.29 -11.51
N PRO A 114 11.36 19.55 -10.19
CA PRO A 114 12.50 19.46 -9.29
C PRO A 114 13.18 18.10 -9.40
N ALA A 115 14.51 18.07 -9.57
CA ALA A 115 15.30 16.84 -9.56
C ALA A 115 15.55 16.38 -8.11
N ILE A 116 14.49 16.29 -7.32
CA ILE A 116 14.49 15.97 -5.89
C ILE A 116 13.60 14.75 -5.64
N GLY A 117 14.15 13.78 -4.93
CA GLY A 117 13.47 12.54 -4.61
C GLY A 117 13.83 11.39 -5.54
N THR A 118 13.02 10.34 -5.49
CA THR A 118 13.23 9.11 -6.26
C THR A 118 13.14 9.36 -7.76
N PRO A 119 14.13 8.94 -8.58
CA PRO A 119 14.09 9.09 -10.02
C PRO A 119 13.03 8.14 -10.62
N LEU A 120 11.96 8.70 -11.13
CA LEU A 120 10.83 7.94 -11.70
C LEU A 120 11.01 7.67 -13.19
N GLY A 121 11.64 8.56 -13.92
CA GLY A 121 11.83 8.44 -15.36
C GLY A 121 12.17 9.76 -16.02
N VAL A 122 11.87 9.84 -17.31
CA VAL A 122 12.14 10.99 -18.16
C VAL A 122 10.85 11.46 -18.81
N HIS A 123 10.59 12.75 -18.79
CA HIS A 123 9.42 13.33 -19.42
C HIS A 123 9.49 13.14 -20.96
N PRO A 124 8.47 12.53 -21.59
CA PRO A 124 8.58 12.10 -22.99
C PRO A 124 8.70 13.23 -24.00
N ILE A 125 8.27 14.44 -23.66
CA ILE A 125 8.30 15.61 -24.54
C ILE A 125 9.57 16.44 -24.31
N THR A 126 9.90 16.73 -23.04
CA THR A 126 10.99 17.65 -22.70
C THR A 126 12.34 16.95 -22.50
N GLY A 127 12.34 15.62 -22.29
CA GLY A 127 13.56 14.89 -21.94
C GLY A 127 14.07 15.17 -20.53
N ALA A 128 13.37 15.99 -19.74
CA ALA A 128 13.75 16.30 -18.37
C ALA A 128 13.55 15.09 -17.44
N GLU A 129 14.44 14.90 -16.49
CA GLU A 129 14.27 13.90 -15.45
C GLU A 129 13.06 14.22 -14.56
N ILE A 130 12.34 13.18 -14.18
CA ILE A 130 11.22 13.29 -13.25
C ILE A 130 11.63 12.55 -11.98
N CYS A 131 11.76 13.30 -10.89
CA CYS A 131 12.01 12.78 -9.56
C CYS A 131 10.85 13.14 -8.66
N CYS A 132 10.38 12.19 -7.86
CA CYS A 132 9.31 12.42 -6.91
C CYS A 132 9.30 11.36 -5.81
N ASP A 133 9.31 11.80 -4.58
CA ASP A 133 8.77 11.09 -3.43
C ASP A 133 8.25 12.10 -2.41
N PRO A 134 7.20 11.75 -1.64
CA PRO A 134 6.56 12.69 -0.72
C PRO A 134 7.50 13.19 0.37
N LEU A 135 8.38 12.35 0.89
CA LEU A 135 9.24 12.70 2.02
C LEU A 135 10.36 13.67 1.62
N SER A 136 11.01 13.43 0.48
CA SER A 136 12.04 14.35 -0.04
C SER A 136 11.43 15.71 -0.39
N TRP A 137 10.25 15.72 -1.01
CA TRP A 137 9.57 16.97 -1.36
C TRP A 137 9.10 17.75 -0.12
N PHE A 138 8.67 17.04 0.93
CA PHE A 138 8.32 17.67 2.21
C PHE A 138 9.55 18.31 2.88
N ARG A 139 10.68 17.59 2.91
CA ARG A 139 11.93 18.10 3.50
C ARG A 139 12.45 19.34 2.81
N GLU A 140 12.28 19.42 1.51
CA GLU A 140 12.67 20.60 0.71
C GLU A 140 11.60 21.69 0.68
N GLY A 141 10.50 21.52 1.41
CA GLY A 141 9.43 22.50 1.52
C GLY A 141 8.61 22.69 0.24
N ILE A 142 8.67 21.74 -0.70
CA ILE A 142 7.89 21.76 -1.96
C ILE A 142 6.43 21.47 -1.66
N ILE A 143 6.17 20.57 -0.72
CA ILE A 143 4.83 20.23 -0.23
C ILE A 143 4.77 20.41 1.28
N SER A 144 3.57 20.70 1.80
CA SER A 144 3.33 20.93 3.24
C SER A 144 3.00 19.66 4.02
N ASN A 145 2.66 18.57 3.32
CA ASN A 145 2.34 17.27 3.94
C ASN A 145 3.02 16.16 3.14
N PRO A 146 3.77 15.24 3.78
CA PRO A 146 4.48 14.14 3.11
C PRO A 146 3.52 13.01 2.72
N SER A 147 2.46 13.33 1.96
CA SER A 147 1.49 12.36 1.48
C SER A 147 1.34 12.43 -0.03
N CYS A 148 0.98 11.28 -0.63
CA CYS A 148 0.75 11.15 -2.06
C CYS A 148 -0.45 10.23 -2.31
N PHE A 149 -1.35 10.67 -3.18
CA PHE A 149 -2.46 9.85 -3.64
C PHE A 149 -2.25 9.46 -5.09
N VAL A 150 -2.18 8.14 -5.35
CA VAL A 150 -1.94 7.58 -6.69
C VAL A 150 -3.23 7.02 -7.26
N LEU A 151 -3.80 7.71 -8.25
CA LEU A 151 -5.00 7.29 -8.94
C LEU A 151 -4.68 6.91 -10.40
N SER A 152 -5.14 5.76 -10.83
CA SER A 152 -5.02 5.33 -12.23
C SER A 152 -6.10 4.33 -12.62
N VAL A 153 -6.33 4.19 -13.91
CA VAL A 153 -7.14 3.11 -14.48
C VAL A 153 -6.43 1.77 -14.24
N PRO A 154 -7.14 0.68 -13.93
CA PRO A 154 -6.55 -0.65 -13.77
C PRO A 154 -5.61 -1.04 -14.92
N GLY A 155 -4.49 -1.69 -14.62
CA GLY A 155 -3.50 -2.13 -15.60
C GLY A 155 -2.60 -1.03 -16.18
N LYS A 156 -2.63 0.19 -15.66
CA LYS A 156 -1.79 1.33 -16.14
C LYS A 156 -0.53 1.59 -15.31
N GLY A 157 -0.11 0.65 -14.50
CA GLY A 157 1.18 0.71 -13.82
C GLY A 157 1.18 1.41 -12.44
N LYS A 158 0.00 1.59 -11.78
CA LYS A 158 -0.09 2.18 -10.43
C LYS A 158 0.91 1.52 -9.46
N SER A 159 0.80 0.21 -9.26
CA SER A 159 1.66 -0.52 -8.31
C SER A 159 3.13 -0.56 -8.74
N THR A 160 3.41 -0.47 -10.05
CA THR A 160 4.79 -0.35 -10.56
C THR A 160 5.40 1.00 -10.20
N LEU A 161 4.62 2.08 -10.31
CA LEU A 161 5.05 3.41 -9.90
C LEU A 161 5.31 3.44 -8.39
N VAL A 162 4.35 2.97 -7.58
CA VAL A 162 4.50 2.92 -6.12
C VAL A 162 5.73 2.11 -5.72
N ARG A 163 5.91 0.90 -6.26
CA ARG A 163 7.12 0.09 -5.98
C ARG A 163 8.42 0.81 -6.35
N LYS A 164 8.41 1.59 -7.43
CA LYS A 164 9.60 2.37 -7.81
C LYS A 164 9.88 3.47 -6.80
N MET A 165 8.85 4.15 -6.29
CA MET A 165 9.00 5.14 -5.21
C MET A 165 9.53 4.48 -3.93
N LEU A 166 8.95 3.37 -3.51
CA LEU A 166 9.38 2.61 -2.33
C LEU A 166 10.82 2.08 -2.45
N MET A 167 11.26 1.70 -3.67
CA MET A 167 12.65 1.34 -3.91
C MET A 167 13.59 2.53 -3.68
N GLY A 168 13.17 3.73 -4.07
CA GLY A 168 13.89 4.96 -3.78
C GLY A 168 13.91 5.28 -2.29
N ASP A 169 12.82 5.04 -1.58
CA ASP A 169 12.75 5.19 -0.11
C ASP A 169 13.78 4.28 0.57
N VAL A 170 13.84 3.00 0.20
CA VAL A 170 14.86 2.06 0.73
C VAL A 170 16.27 2.54 0.42
N ALA A 171 16.52 3.03 -0.79
CA ALA A 171 17.83 3.55 -1.17
C ALA A 171 18.25 4.80 -0.37
N GLN A 172 17.28 5.57 0.14
CA GLN A 172 17.48 6.71 1.02
C GLN A 172 17.55 6.33 2.50
N GLY A 173 17.38 5.05 2.85
CA GLY A 173 17.38 4.55 4.23
C GLY A 173 16.04 4.74 4.94
N HIS A 174 14.95 4.97 4.20
CA HIS A 174 13.61 4.95 4.73
C HIS A 174 13.05 3.53 4.72
N ILE A 175 12.10 3.24 5.59
CA ILE A 175 11.51 1.91 5.76
C ILE A 175 10.10 1.90 5.18
N PRO A 176 9.87 1.29 4.00
CA PRO A 176 8.52 1.09 3.50
C PRO A 176 7.74 0.11 4.37
N ILE A 177 6.50 0.47 4.72
CA ILE A 177 5.54 -0.41 5.37
C ILE A 177 4.29 -0.48 4.50
N ILE A 178 4.08 -1.65 3.89
CA ILE A 178 2.89 -1.96 3.12
C ILE A 178 1.89 -2.61 4.08
N ALA A 179 0.92 -1.80 4.54
CA ALA A 179 -0.03 -2.20 5.56
C ALA A 179 -1.27 -2.88 4.94
N GLY A 180 -1.10 -4.07 4.39
CA GLY A 180 -2.15 -4.88 3.79
C GLY A 180 -2.09 -4.91 2.26
N ASP A 181 -1.37 -5.90 1.74
CA ASP A 181 -1.28 -6.21 0.31
C ASP A 181 -2.34 -7.25 -0.06
N ILE A 182 -3.48 -6.79 -0.60
CA ILE A 182 -4.61 -7.68 -0.95
C ILE A 182 -4.28 -8.56 -2.16
N LYS A 183 -3.37 -8.13 -3.01
CA LYS A 183 -3.05 -8.81 -4.28
C LYS A 183 -1.71 -9.54 -4.28
N GLY A 184 -0.89 -9.37 -3.25
CA GLY A 184 0.46 -9.91 -3.19
C GLY A 184 1.44 -9.22 -4.16
N GLU A 185 1.13 -7.98 -4.59
CA GLU A 185 1.94 -7.28 -5.59
C GLU A 185 3.27 -6.74 -5.04
N TYR A 186 3.38 -6.55 -3.73
CA TYR A 186 4.56 -5.98 -3.06
C TYR A 186 5.46 -7.03 -2.41
N VAL A 187 4.97 -8.26 -2.20
CA VAL A 187 5.71 -9.35 -1.55
C VAL A 187 7.09 -9.57 -2.19
N GLY A 188 7.13 -9.71 -3.52
CA GLY A 188 8.39 -9.92 -4.25
C GLY A 188 9.38 -8.77 -4.11
N PHE A 189 8.89 -7.53 -4.07
CA PHE A 189 9.73 -6.35 -3.83
C PHE A 189 10.35 -6.39 -2.43
N VAL A 190 9.53 -6.61 -1.39
CA VAL A 190 9.98 -6.63 0.00
C VAL A 190 11.00 -7.76 0.25
N GLN A 191 10.79 -8.93 -0.33
CA GLN A 191 11.76 -10.04 -0.28
C GLN A 191 13.10 -9.67 -0.94
N GLN A 192 13.07 -9.00 -2.09
CA GLN A 192 14.29 -8.59 -2.81
C GLN A 192 15.14 -7.58 -2.04
N VAL A 193 14.51 -6.68 -1.27
CA VAL A 193 15.25 -5.71 -0.45
C VAL A 193 15.65 -6.27 0.93
N GLY A 194 15.38 -7.56 1.19
CA GLY A 194 15.67 -8.20 2.47
C GLY A 194 14.77 -7.73 3.60
N GLY A 195 13.51 -7.37 3.28
CA GLY A 195 12.51 -6.97 4.23
C GLY A 195 11.71 -8.15 4.81
N GLN A 196 10.79 -7.84 5.71
CA GLN A 196 9.91 -8.80 6.38
C GLN A 196 8.58 -8.91 5.63
N VAL A 197 8.15 -10.13 5.31
CA VAL A 197 6.82 -10.43 4.80
C VAL A 197 6.05 -11.18 5.87
N ILE A 198 4.87 -10.66 6.24
CA ILE A 198 3.95 -11.25 7.21
C ILE A 198 2.70 -11.66 6.45
N THR A 199 2.44 -12.95 6.35
CA THR A 199 1.26 -13.46 5.65
C THR A 199 0.15 -13.74 6.66
N ILE A 200 -1.04 -13.14 6.44
CA ILE A 200 -2.22 -13.29 7.27
C ILE A 200 -3.35 -13.85 6.43
N GLY A 201 -4.04 -14.85 6.96
CA GLY A 201 -5.17 -15.48 6.28
C GLY A 201 -5.41 -16.90 6.73
N HIS A 202 -6.40 -17.54 6.12
CA HIS A 202 -6.79 -18.91 6.48
C HIS A 202 -5.61 -19.89 6.35
N GLY A 203 -5.18 -20.45 7.49
CA GLY A 203 -4.08 -21.41 7.55
C GLY A 203 -2.68 -20.85 7.33
N ALA A 204 -2.52 -19.52 7.22
CA ALA A 204 -1.23 -18.88 7.01
C ALA A 204 -0.70 -18.21 8.28
N GLY A 205 -1.46 -17.31 8.88
CA GLY A 205 -1.07 -16.59 10.09
C GLY A 205 -2.26 -15.92 10.76
N THR A 206 -2.12 -15.70 12.07
CA THR A 206 -3.11 -15.04 12.93
C THR A 206 -2.66 -13.63 13.28
N LEU A 207 -3.62 -12.76 13.52
CA LEU A 207 -3.41 -11.38 13.95
C LEU A 207 -4.34 -11.09 15.12
N ASN A 208 -3.78 -10.90 16.31
CA ASN A 208 -4.54 -10.48 17.47
C ASN A 208 -4.98 -9.01 17.31
N PRO A 209 -6.26 -8.69 17.23
CA PRO A 209 -6.72 -7.33 17.07
C PRO A 209 -6.47 -6.44 18.31
N LEU A 210 -6.20 -7.03 19.46
CA LEU A 210 -5.81 -6.33 20.69
C LEU A 210 -4.28 -6.18 20.83
N ASP A 211 -3.50 -6.85 19.96
CA ASP A 211 -2.06 -6.68 19.90
C ASP A 211 -1.72 -5.36 19.21
N VAL A 212 -1.25 -4.39 19.97
CA VAL A 212 -0.73 -3.12 19.47
C VAL A 212 0.73 -3.23 18.98
N GLY A 213 1.20 -4.45 18.81
CA GLY A 213 2.47 -4.78 18.19
C GLY A 213 3.67 -4.18 18.92
N ALA A 214 4.53 -3.52 18.16
CA ALA A 214 5.76 -2.94 18.68
C ALA A 214 5.50 -1.84 19.74
N LEU A 215 4.37 -1.13 19.67
CA LEU A 215 4.05 -0.05 20.61
C LEU A 215 3.89 -0.58 22.05
N GLY A 216 3.25 -1.75 22.23
CA GLY A 216 3.17 -2.39 23.54
C GLY A 216 4.55 -2.80 24.08
N ARG A 217 5.40 -3.35 23.20
CA ARG A 217 6.75 -3.85 23.57
C ARG A 217 7.74 -2.75 23.92
N VAL A 218 7.48 -1.51 23.55
CA VAL A 218 8.29 -0.33 23.93
C VAL A 218 8.07 0.05 25.38
N ILE A 219 6.88 -0.20 25.94
CA ILE A 219 6.52 0.18 27.32
C ILE A 219 7.50 -0.40 28.36
N PRO A 220 7.83 -1.70 28.39
CA PRO A 220 8.82 -2.21 29.33
C PRO A 220 10.20 -1.59 29.13
N GLN A 221 10.61 -1.30 27.91
CA GLN A 221 11.93 -0.70 27.62
C GLN A 221 12.04 0.71 28.19
N ILE A 222 10.99 1.54 27.98
CA ILE A 222 10.93 2.90 28.53
C ILE A 222 10.88 2.85 30.07
N ARG A 223 10.10 1.92 30.65
CA ARG A 223 10.01 1.73 32.10
C ARG A 223 11.34 1.33 32.71
N ASN A 224 12.09 0.42 32.08
CA ASN A 224 13.42 0.02 32.52
C ASN A 224 14.38 1.22 32.50
N LYS A 225 14.38 2.01 31.41
CA LYS A 225 15.20 3.22 31.34
C LYS A 225 14.86 4.20 32.49
N LEU A 226 13.59 4.41 32.80
CA LEU A 226 13.18 5.27 33.93
C LEU A 226 13.68 4.72 35.30
N THR A 227 13.73 3.39 35.45
CA THR A 227 14.19 2.75 36.69
C THR A 227 15.70 2.91 36.86
N GLU A 228 16.47 2.93 35.78
CA GLU A 228 17.92 3.10 35.79
C GLU A 228 18.36 4.56 35.99
N MET A 229 17.47 5.53 35.71
CA MET A 229 17.78 6.98 35.84
C MET A 229 17.68 7.48 37.24
N ASP A 230 18.60 8.39 37.61
CA ASP A 230 18.58 9.12 38.89
C ASP A 230 17.65 10.35 38.77
N LYS A 231 16.48 10.26 39.40
CA LYS A 231 15.45 11.34 39.43
C LYS A 231 15.97 12.70 39.87
N THR A 232 17.06 12.72 40.61
CA THR A 232 17.58 13.97 41.21
C THR A 232 18.56 14.69 40.31
N LYS A 233 19.29 13.96 39.45
CA LYS A 233 20.32 14.53 38.58
C LYS A 233 19.77 15.00 37.25
N ASP A 234 18.82 14.27 36.68
CA ASP A 234 18.32 14.49 35.29
C ASP A 234 16.80 14.72 35.30
N LYS A 235 16.31 15.61 36.12
CA LYS A 235 14.87 15.85 36.37
C LYS A 235 14.06 16.17 35.10
N GLU A 236 14.60 16.97 34.19
CA GLU A 236 13.89 17.34 32.97
C GLU A 236 13.81 16.15 31.99
N GLU A 237 14.89 15.40 31.82
CA GLU A 237 14.92 14.21 30.96
C GLU A 237 14.03 13.12 31.55
N TYR A 238 14.10 12.86 32.84
CA TYR A 238 13.22 11.93 33.55
C TYR A 238 11.74 12.25 33.28
N LYS A 239 11.33 13.51 33.46
CA LYS A 239 9.97 13.94 33.20
C LYS A 239 9.56 13.73 31.73
N ARG A 240 10.44 14.06 30.79
CA ARG A 240 10.17 13.85 29.35
C ARG A 240 9.92 12.37 29.01
N ILE A 241 10.71 11.48 29.58
CA ILE A 241 10.56 10.03 29.37
C ILE A 241 9.30 9.51 30.08
N GLU A 242 9.00 10.01 31.28
CA GLU A 242 7.75 9.71 32.01
C GLU A 242 6.52 10.13 31.21
N ASP A 243 6.50 11.34 30.65
CA ASP A 243 5.43 11.84 29.78
C ASP A 243 5.30 10.99 28.49
N THR A 244 6.41 10.48 27.95
CA THR A 244 6.41 9.57 26.79
C THR A 244 5.81 8.22 27.16
N LEU A 245 6.13 7.68 28.33
CA LEU A 245 5.52 6.45 28.84
C LEU A 245 4.00 6.59 29.02
N HIS A 246 3.54 7.70 29.60
CA HIS A 246 2.11 7.96 29.76
C HIS A 246 1.41 8.03 28.39
N ARG A 247 1.98 8.74 27.41
CA ARG A 247 1.45 8.78 26.04
C ARG A 247 1.37 7.39 25.41
N ALA A 248 2.42 6.57 25.58
CA ALA A 248 2.43 5.20 25.04
C ALA A 248 1.28 4.37 25.63
N LEU A 249 1.08 4.42 26.95
CA LEU A 249 0.00 3.69 27.63
C LEU A 249 -1.38 4.15 27.17
N GLU A 250 -1.61 5.46 27.03
CA GLU A 250 -2.87 6.01 26.54
C GLU A 250 -3.14 5.63 25.09
N GLN A 251 -2.11 5.68 24.24
CA GLN A 251 -2.24 5.31 22.82
C GLN A 251 -2.54 3.82 22.64
N VAL A 252 -1.83 2.95 23.36
CA VAL A 252 -2.12 1.50 23.36
C VAL A 252 -3.57 1.24 23.73
N HIS A 253 -4.00 1.80 24.86
CA HIS A 253 -5.35 1.63 25.35
C HIS A 253 -6.41 2.18 24.38
N GLY A 254 -6.19 3.39 23.85
CA GLY A 254 -7.08 4.01 22.87
C GLY A 254 -7.20 3.19 21.59
N ARG A 255 -6.09 2.64 21.08
CA ARG A 255 -6.08 1.78 19.89
C ARG A 255 -6.86 0.49 20.11
N GLN A 256 -6.67 -0.17 21.25
CA GLN A 256 -7.40 -1.41 21.58
C GLN A 256 -8.91 -1.16 21.64
N VAL A 257 -9.35 -0.12 22.34
CA VAL A 257 -10.78 0.24 22.41
C VAL A 257 -11.34 0.58 21.04
N THR A 258 -10.63 1.38 20.27
CA THR A 258 -11.03 1.75 18.90
C THR A 258 -11.11 0.54 17.99
N MET A 259 -10.17 -0.40 18.09
CA MET A 259 -10.18 -1.62 17.29
C MET A 259 -11.41 -2.49 17.62
N VAL A 260 -11.68 -2.74 18.90
CA VAL A 260 -12.89 -3.48 19.32
C VAL A 260 -14.15 -2.79 18.82
N ALA A 261 -14.25 -1.46 19.00
CA ALA A 261 -15.40 -0.69 18.55
C ALA A 261 -15.62 -0.83 17.04
N THR A 262 -14.54 -0.83 16.28
CA THR A 262 -14.58 -0.96 14.83
C THR A 262 -14.98 -2.36 14.38
N LEU A 263 -14.39 -3.39 14.98
CA LEU A 263 -14.74 -4.78 14.66
C LEU A 263 -16.22 -5.09 14.97
N VAL A 264 -16.69 -4.67 16.15
CA VAL A 264 -18.09 -4.78 16.54
C VAL A 264 -19.00 -4.00 15.57
N GLY A 265 -18.59 -2.79 15.19
CA GLY A 265 -19.33 -1.96 14.24
C GLY A 265 -19.44 -2.59 12.84
N LEU A 266 -18.37 -3.20 12.34
CA LEU A 266 -18.37 -3.94 11.08
C LEU A 266 -19.28 -5.17 11.13
N GLY A 267 -19.21 -5.95 12.20
CA GLY A 267 -20.08 -7.12 12.40
C GLY A 267 -21.55 -6.77 12.49
N ARG A 268 -21.90 -5.75 13.28
CA ARG A 268 -23.28 -5.28 13.48
C ARG A 268 -23.82 -4.42 12.32
N LYS A 269 -22.96 -3.88 11.46
CA LYS A 269 -23.28 -2.80 10.50
C LYS A 269 -23.82 -1.53 11.16
N THR A 270 -23.58 -1.35 12.42
CA THR A 270 -23.95 -0.19 13.24
C THR A 270 -22.84 0.10 14.25
N PRO A 271 -22.54 1.36 14.53
CA PRO A 271 -21.49 1.72 15.50
C PRO A 271 -21.75 1.09 16.87
N MET A 272 -20.67 0.75 17.57
CA MET A 272 -20.72 0.38 18.98
C MET A 272 -21.27 1.56 19.80
N LYS A 273 -22.08 1.29 20.80
CA LYS A 273 -22.64 2.33 21.66
C LYS A 273 -21.57 2.88 22.62
N ASP A 274 -21.68 4.16 22.98
CA ASP A 274 -20.71 4.83 23.86
C ASP A 274 -20.54 4.12 25.21
N TRP A 275 -21.62 3.60 25.78
CA TRP A 275 -21.55 2.87 27.04
C TRP A 275 -20.88 1.50 26.90
N GLU A 276 -21.00 0.82 25.74
CA GLU A 276 -20.30 -0.43 25.45
C GLU A 276 -18.79 -0.15 25.31
N ALA A 277 -18.42 0.94 24.62
CA ALA A 277 -17.03 1.37 24.50
C ALA A 277 -16.40 1.69 25.87
N MET A 278 -17.18 2.31 26.75
CA MET A 278 -16.74 2.57 28.12
C MET A 278 -16.50 1.26 28.90
N LEU A 279 -17.37 0.27 28.79
CA LEU A 279 -17.20 -1.02 29.45
C LEU A 279 -15.99 -1.80 28.91
N VAL A 280 -15.79 -1.82 27.59
CA VAL A 280 -14.59 -2.40 26.97
C VAL A 280 -13.32 -1.68 27.47
N SER A 281 -13.35 -0.36 27.56
CA SER A 281 -12.22 0.43 28.07
C SER A 281 -11.87 0.07 29.51
N ILE A 282 -12.85 -0.15 30.38
CA ILE A 282 -12.64 -0.54 31.77
C ILE A 282 -12.11 -1.99 31.81
N ALA A 283 -12.74 -2.92 31.10
CA ALA A 283 -12.34 -4.31 31.07
C ALA A 283 -10.87 -4.47 30.63
N LEU A 284 -10.45 -3.79 29.57
CA LEU A 284 -9.07 -3.82 29.10
C LEU A 284 -8.07 -3.29 30.15
N ARG A 285 -8.39 -2.23 30.89
CA ARG A 285 -7.53 -1.73 31.98
C ARG A 285 -7.43 -2.75 33.13
N GLU A 286 -8.53 -3.36 33.50
CA GLU A 286 -8.57 -4.36 34.57
C GLU A 286 -7.77 -5.60 34.20
N ILE A 287 -7.84 -6.06 32.95
CA ILE A 287 -7.08 -7.21 32.44
C ILE A 287 -5.57 -6.98 32.65
N TYR A 288 -5.03 -5.83 32.26
CA TYR A 288 -3.61 -5.50 32.48
C TYR A 288 -3.23 -5.27 33.96
N THR A 289 -4.19 -5.04 34.83
CA THR A 289 -3.94 -4.76 36.25
C THR A 289 -4.08 -6.02 37.11
N HIS A 290 -5.01 -6.91 36.77
CA HIS A 290 -5.42 -8.03 37.62
C HIS A 290 -5.05 -9.41 37.10
N THR A 291 -4.51 -9.51 35.89
CA THR A 291 -4.10 -10.79 35.29
C THR A 291 -2.58 -10.81 35.09
N ASN A 292 -2.04 -11.99 34.75
CA ASN A 292 -0.62 -12.15 34.39
C ASN A 292 -0.31 -11.75 32.93
N ILE A 293 -1.26 -11.06 32.29
CA ILE A 293 -1.10 -10.55 30.92
C ILE A 293 -0.16 -9.35 30.98
N ASP A 294 0.82 -9.32 30.11
CA ASP A 294 1.81 -8.26 30.00
C ASP A 294 1.83 -7.63 28.60
N TRP A 295 2.75 -6.70 28.38
CA TRP A 295 2.88 -6.01 27.11
C TRP A 295 3.56 -6.86 26.01
N GLU A 296 4.21 -7.96 26.39
CA GLU A 296 4.84 -8.91 25.44
C GLU A 296 3.81 -9.94 24.95
N HIS A 297 2.85 -10.27 25.84
CA HIS A 297 1.74 -11.19 25.60
C HIS A 297 0.43 -10.45 25.83
N PRO A 298 -0.02 -9.61 24.87
CA PRO A 298 -1.23 -8.82 25.02
C PRO A 298 -2.48 -9.71 25.08
N PRO A 299 -3.57 -9.24 25.71
CA PRO A 299 -4.80 -10.02 25.81
C PRO A 299 -5.33 -10.35 24.42
N VAL A 300 -5.97 -11.49 24.28
CA VAL A 300 -6.75 -11.87 23.09
C VAL A 300 -8.22 -11.52 23.27
N LEU A 301 -9.01 -11.59 22.20
CA LEU A 301 -10.46 -11.30 22.30
C LEU A 301 -11.18 -12.20 23.28
N GLU A 302 -10.75 -13.45 23.44
CA GLU A 302 -11.31 -14.40 24.39
C GLU A 302 -11.12 -13.94 25.84
N ASP A 303 -9.94 -13.36 26.17
CA ASP A 303 -9.68 -12.80 27.50
C ASP A 303 -10.63 -11.65 27.81
N LEU A 304 -10.88 -10.78 26.81
CA LEU A 304 -11.82 -9.67 26.96
C LEU A 304 -13.26 -10.18 27.16
N ILE A 305 -13.69 -11.18 26.41
CA ILE A 305 -15.00 -11.80 26.54
C ILE A 305 -15.16 -12.42 27.95
N ASN A 306 -14.21 -13.25 28.36
CA ASN A 306 -14.23 -13.91 29.66
C ASN A 306 -14.27 -12.89 30.82
N HIS A 307 -13.51 -11.80 30.72
CA HIS A 307 -13.48 -10.76 31.74
C HIS A 307 -14.83 -9.98 31.80
N LEU A 308 -15.42 -9.69 30.64
CA LEU A 308 -16.75 -9.06 30.58
C LEU A 308 -17.85 -10.00 31.12
N GLU A 309 -17.81 -11.31 30.84
CA GLU A 309 -18.77 -12.29 31.34
C GLU A 309 -18.70 -12.41 32.87
N GLN A 310 -17.48 -12.47 33.43
CA GLN A 310 -17.30 -12.54 34.88
C GLN A 310 -17.80 -11.28 35.55
N GLY A 311 -17.56 -10.13 34.91
CA GLY A 311 -17.83 -8.81 35.49
C GLY A 311 -16.91 -8.48 36.65
N SER A 312 -16.85 -7.22 37.00
CA SER A 312 -16.15 -6.71 38.18
C SER A 312 -17.02 -5.70 38.91
N ASP A 313 -16.66 -5.36 40.14
CA ASP A 313 -17.37 -4.33 40.91
C ASP A 313 -17.40 -2.98 40.18
N GLU A 314 -16.34 -2.65 39.44
CA GLU A 314 -16.28 -1.41 38.66
C GLU A 314 -17.18 -1.50 37.42
N LEU A 315 -17.14 -2.63 36.71
CA LEU A 315 -18.00 -2.91 35.56
C LEU A 315 -19.46 -2.87 35.94
N PHE A 316 -19.86 -3.53 37.04
CA PHE A 316 -21.24 -3.49 37.54
C PHE A 316 -21.68 -2.07 37.89
N LYS A 317 -20.86 -1.33 38.61
CA LYS A 317 -21.15 0.06 39.00
C LYS A 317 -21.31 0.97 37.77
N LYS A 318 -20.44 0.87 36.80
CA LYS A 318 -20.49 1.71 35.58
C LYS A 318 -21.59 1.25 34.61
N GLY A 319 -21.82 -0.06 34.51
CA GLY A 319 -22.92 -0.65 33.75
C GLY A 319 -24.30 -0.49 34.42
N ARG A 320 -24.32 0.04 35.67
CA ARG A 320 -25.53 0.20 36.50
C ARG A 320 -26.30 -1.11 36.71
N ALA A 321 -25.60 -2.23 36.83
CA ALA A 321 -26.14 -3.52 37.21
C ALA A 321 -25.98 -3.74 38.73
N ARG A 322 -26.98 -4.30 39.34
CA ARG A 322 -26.97 -4.63 40.79
C ARG A 322 -26.88 -6.12 41.06
N THR A 323 -27.21 -6.92 40.06
CA THR A 323 -27.18 -8.38 40.10
C THR A 323 -26.45 -8.88 38.86
N GLN A 324 -25.99 -10.14 38.94
CA GLN A 324 -25.37 -10.80 37.78
C GLN A 324 -26.39 -10.90 36.60
N GLU A 325 -27.63 -11.19 36.86
CA GLU A 325 -28.67 -11.29 35.84
C GLU A 325 -28.90 -9.94 35.10
N GLU A 326 -28.91 -8.83 35.85
CA GLU A 326 -28.98 -7.49 35.23
C GLU A 326 -27.73 -7.18 34.37
N TRP A 327 -26.57 -7.65 34.80
CA TRP A 327 -25.34 -7.51 34.08
C TRP A 327 -25.34 -8.30 32.77
N ASP A 328 -25.68 -9.60 32.86
CA ASP A 328 -25.71 -10.49 31.70
C ASP A 328 -26.68 -9.95 30.62
N ASN A 329 -27.90 -9.52 31.03
CA ASN A 329 -28.85 -8.89 30.12
C ASN A 329 -28.30 -7.58 29.50
N ARG A 330 -27.46 -6.85 30.24
CA ARG A 330 -26.87 -5.59 29.75
C ARG A 330 -25.83 -5.81 28.66
N ILE A 331 -24.95 -6.78 28.84
CA ILE A 331 -23.83 -7.02 27.96
C ILE A 331 -24.12 -8.07 26.87
N ASP A 332 -25.26 -8.76 26.90
CA ASP A 332 -25.62 -9.86 26.01
C ASP A 332 -25.36 -9.51 24.52
N ASN A 333 -25.86 -8.36 24.07
CA ASN A 333 -25.62 -7.91 22.69
C ASN A 333 -24.14 -7.64 22.36
N LEU A 334 -23.36 -7.19 23.33
CA LEU A 334 -21.91 -6.96 23.15
C LEU A 334 -21.19 -8.30 23.06
N LEU A 335 -21.49 -9.23 23.96
CA LEU A 335 -20.93 -10.57 23.97
C LEU A 335 -21.25 -11.34 22.69
N LEU A 336 -22.52 -11.34 22.25
CA LEU A 336 -22.93 -11.95 20.99
C LEU A 336 -22.11 -11.41 19.80
N SER A 337 -21.83 -10.12 19.79
CA SER A 337 -21.03 -9.52 18.70
C SER A 337 -19.57 -9.92 18.78
N LEU A 338 -18.98 -9.94 19.97
CA LEU A 338 -17.60 -10.37 20.17
C LEU A 338 -17.43 -11.86 19.87
N ASN A 339 -18.34 -12.71 20.35
CA ASN A 339 -18.34 -14.13 20.03
C ASN A 339 -18.50 -14.40 18.53
N SER A 340 -19.32 -13.60 17.83
CA SER A 340 -19.46 -13.74 16.37
C SER A 340 -18.15 -13.45 15.61
N LEU A 341 -17.24 -12.65 16.19
CA LEU A 341 -15.90 -12.43 15.62
C LEU A 341 -15.00 -13.63 15.80
N LEU A 342 -15.17 -14.42 16.89
CA LEU A 342 -14.37 -15.61 17.16
C LEU A 342 -14.91 -16.86 16.45
N ASP A 343 -16.24 -17.05 16.45
CA ASP A 343 -16.86 -18.24 15.89
C ASP A 343 -17.08 -18.17 14.37
N GLY A 344 -17.02 -16.97 13.81
CA GLY A 344 -17.19 -16.72 12.38
C GLY A 344 -15.92 -16.99 11.53
N PRO A 345 -15.98 -16.71 10.23
CA PRO A 345 -14.82 -16.82 9.34
C PRO A 345 -13.62 -15.97 9.80
N THR A 346 -13.87 -14.87 10.51
CA THR A 346 -12.86 -14.00 11.10
C THR A 346 -12.11 -14.64 12.26
N GLY A 347 -12.73 -15.59 12.97
CA GLY A 347 -12.13 -16.25 14.13
C GLY A 347 -10.84 -16.99 13.81
N GLN A 348 -10.72 -17.58 12.63
CA GLN A 348 -9.49 -18.22 12.19
C GLN A 348 -8.29 -17.26 12.09
N ILE A 349 -8.56 -15.96 11.96
CA ILE A 349 -7.54 -14.92 11.87
C ILE A 349 -7.36 -14.24 13.24
N PHE A 350 -8.44 -13.99 13.99
CA PHE A 350 -8.44 -13.17 15.19
C PHE A 350 -8.46 -13.93 16.52
N ALA A 351 -8.64 -15.25 16.51
CA ALA A 351 -8.82 -16.05 17.73
C ALA A 351 -7.52 -16.34 18.52
N GLY A 352 -6.37 -15.87 18.09
CA GLY A 352 -5.09 -16.20 18.74
C GLY A 352 -4.14 -15.01 18.83
N GLU A 353 -2.98 -15.27 19.41
CA GLU A 353 -1.86 -14.33 19.41
C GLU A 353 -1.39 -14.03 17.98
N THR A 354 -0.76 -12.87 17.80
CA THR A 354 -0.14 -12.50 16.52
C THR A 354 1.01 -13.44 16.18
N SER A 355 0.90 -14.19 15.10
CA SER A 355 1.88 -15.20 14.71
C SER A 355 3.25 -14.61 14.32
N SER A 356 3.28 -13.44 13.75
CA SER A 356 4.50 -12.76 13.31
C SER A 356 4.42 -11.25 13.56
N PRO A 357 5.05 -10.76 14.62
CA PRO A 357 5.09 -9.34 14.92
C PRO A 357 5.94 -8.56 13.93
N ILE A 358 5.62 -7.27 13.76
CA ILE A 358 6.41 -6.36 12.93
C ILE A 358 7.75 -6.06 13.60
N HIS A 359 8.86 -6.24 12.87
CA HIS A 359 10.20 -5.88 13.29
C HIS A 359 10.53 -4.45 12.87
N ILE A 360 10.69 -3.54 13.83
CA ILE A 360 11.01 -2.12 13.59
C ILE A 360 12.32 -1.93 12.82
N GLY A 361 13.27 -2.87 12.96
CA GLY A 361 14.57 -2.82 12.29
C GLY A 361 14.62 -3.49 10.90
N ALA A 362 13.49 -3.89 10.33
CA ALA A 362 13.44 -4.47 9.00
C ALA A 362 13.67 -3.40 7.91
N ASN A 363 14.31 -3.75 6.80
CA ASN A 363 14.53 -2.83 5.68
C ASN A 363 13.23 -2.39 4.97
N ALA A 364 12.22 -3.23 5.02
CA ALA A 364 10.86 -2.99 4.53
C ALA A 364 9.92 -4.01 5.19
N VAL A 365 8.63 -3.70 5.28
CA VAL A 365 7.62 -4.61 5.83
C VAL A 365 6.44 -4.69 4.86
N CYS A 366 5.97 -5.91 4.59
CA CYS A 366 4.74 -6.14 3.86
C CYS A 366 3.83 -7.07 4.66
N ILE A 367 2.62 -6.63 4.93
CA ILE A 367 1.58 -7.48 5.50
C ILE A 367 0.74 -7.99 4.32
N ASP A 368 0.99 -9.23 3.94
CA ASP A 368 0.31 -9.91 2.84
C ASP A 368 -1.01 -10.52 3.32
N VAL A 369 -2.11 -10.01 2.80
CA VAL A 369 -3.47 -10.47 3.10
C VAL A 369 -4.13 -11.10 1.87
N SER A 370 -3.36 -11.47 0.87
CA SER A 370 -3.86 -12.05 -0.39
C SER A 370 -4.50 -13.43 -0.23
N ALA A 371 -4.23 -14.11 0.90
CA ALA A 371 -4.82 -15.40 1.25
C ALA A 371 -6.28 -15.28 1.77
N ILE A 372 -6.80 -14.07 2.00
CA ILE A 372 -8.18 -13.85 2.44
C ILE A 372 -9.13 -13.96 1.25
N ASP A 373 -10.26 -14.66 1.45
CA ASP A 373 -11.25 -14.86 0.40
C ASP A 373 -11.77 -13.52 -0.15
N ARG A 374 -11.87 -13.44 -1.46
CA ARG A 374 -12.26 -12.20 -2.16
C ARG A 374 -13.74 -11.84 -1.97
N GLY A 375 -14.57 -12.78 -1.54
CA GLY A 375 -16.02 -12.60 -1.38
C GLY A 375 -16.42 -11.86 -0.09
N ASP A 376 -15.59 -11.87 0.95
CA ASP A 376 -15.92 -11.27 2.25
C ASP A 376 -15.30 -9.87 2.41
N GLU A 377 -16.05 -8.84 1.99
CA GLU A 377 -15.61 -7.44 2.09
C GLU A 377 -15.49 -6.97 3.55
N ALA A 378 -16.36 -7.44 4.44
CA ALA A 378 -16.33 -7.04 5.85
C ALA A 378 -15.09 -7.62 6.55
N MET A 379 -14.78 -8.90 6.30
CA MET A 379 -13.58 -9.52 6.85
C MET A 379 -12.31 -8.85 6.33
N LYS A 380 -12.22 -8.57 5.02
CA LYS A 380 -11.07 -7.83 4.47
C LYS A 380 -10.89 -6.48 5.13
N ALA A 381 -11.98 -5.72 5.28
CA ALA A 381 -11.91 -4.42 5.94
C ALA A 381 -11.43 -4.56 7.39
N ALA A 382 -11.93 -5.53 8.14
CA ALA A 382 -11.52 -5.81 9.51
C ALA A 382 -10.02 -6.14 9.61
N VAL A 383 -9.54 -7.05 8.76
CA VAL A 383 -8.12 -7.45 8.74
C VAL A 383 -7.23 -6.29 8.28
N MET A 384 -7.62 -5.56 7.23
CA MET A 384 -6.87 -4.39 6.76
C MET A 384 -6.71 -3.34 7.85
N MET A 385 -7.77 -3.08 8.62
CA MET A 385 -7.72 -2.14 9.73
C MET A 385 -6.81 -2.60 10.86
N ALA A 386 -6.83 -3.89 11.19
CA ALA A 386 -5.93 -4.47 12.17
C ALA A 386 -4.45 -4.38 11.67
N CYS A 387 -4.21 -4.61 10.38
CA CYS A 387 -2.89 -4.42 9.76
C CYS A 387 -2.43 -2.97 9.84
N TRP A 388 -3.32 -2.01 9.58
CA TRP A 388 -2.98 -0.59 9.70
C TRP A 388 -2.66 -0.20 11.14
N SER A 389 -3.48 -0.65 12.10
CA SER A 389 -3.21 -0.42 13.52
C SER A 389 -1.84 -0.95 13.94
N ALA A 390 -1.49 -2.17 13.50
CA ALA A 390 -0.18 -2.76 13.78
C ALA A 390 0.96 -1.98 13.10
N ALA A 391 0.79 -1.57 11.85
CA ALA A 391 1.80 -0.82 11.08
C ALA A 391 2.06 0.56 11.70
N PHE A 392 1.00 1.33 11.98
CA PHE A 392 1.16 2.64 12.61
C PHE A 392 1.66 2.53 14.06
N GLY A 393 1.26 1.49 14.79
CA GLY A 393 1.83 1.20 16.11
C GLY A 393 3.34 0.93 16.05
N ALA A 394 3.83 0.27 15.01
CA ALA A 394 5.26 0.05 14.81
C ALA A 394 6.02 1.35 14.50
N ILE A 395 5.45 2.24 13.69
CA ILE A 395 6.02 3.55 13.39
C ILE A 395 6.12 4.42 14.65
N GLU A 396 5.03 4.50 15.42
CA GLU A 396 5.01 5.26 16.67
C GLU A 396 5.99 4.70 17.70
N ALA A 397 6.07 3.38 17.81
CA ALA A 397 7.05 2.72 18.68
C ALA A 397 8.49 3.11 18.33
N ALA A 398 8.83 3.12 17.04
CA ALA A 398 10.15 3.52 16.58
C ALA A 398 10.46 4.99 16.93
N HIS A 399 9.49 5.88 16.74
CA HIS A 399 9.64 7.30 17.12
C HIS A 399 9.78 7.46 18.62
N MET A 400 8.97 6.78 19.44
CA MET A 400 9.09 6.84 20.90
C MET A 400 10.45 6.34 21.41
N LEU A 401 10.96 5.24 20.82
CA LEU A 401 12.30 4.74 21.16
C LEU A 401 13.39 5.76 20.80
N ALA A 402 13.24 6.45 19.68
CA ALA A 402 14.18 7.52 19.29
C ALA A 402 14.07 8.73 20.23
N ASP A 403 12.86 9.15 20.58
CA ASP A 403 12.59 10.27 21.49
C ASP A 403 13.19 10.05 22.88
N VAL A 404 13.15 8.82 23.38
CA VAL A 404 13.77 8.46 24.65
C VAL A 404 15.25 8.07 24.52
N GLY A 405 15.83 8.14 23.32
CA GLY A 405 17.25 7.83 23.07
C GLY A 405 17.63 6.36 23.19
N LEU A 406 16.67 5.45 23.02
CA LEU A 406 16.89 3.99 22.97
C LEU A 406 17.15 3.47 21.55
N ALA A 407 16.76 4.23 20.53
CA ALA A 407 17.02 3.92 19.13
C ALA A 407 17.40 5.17 18.34
N LYS A 408 17.90 4.97 17.11
CA LYS A 408 18.11 6.07 16.15
C LYS A 408 16.78 6.46 15.51
N GLN A 409 16.65 7.75 15.17
CA GLN A 409 15.50 8.24 14.39
C GLN A 409 15.43 7.51 13.04
N GLN A 410 14.27 6.95 12.74
CA GLN A 410 13.95 6.28 11.48
C GLN A 410 12.80 7.01 10.79
N TYR A 411 12.75 6.89 9.47
CA TYR A 411 11.68 7.44 8.65
C TYR A 411 10.98 6.32 7.92
N PHE A 412 9.67 6.40 7.88
CA PHE A 412 8.81 5.35 7.34
C PHE A 412 7.98 5.89 6.17
N SER A 413 7.72 5.02 5.21
CA SER A 413 6.81 5.28 4.10
C SER A 413 5.66 4.28 4.16
N ALA A 414 4.52 4.72 4.69
CA ALA A 414 3.34 3.86 4.83
C ALA A 414 2.55 3.82 3.52
N THR A 415 2.33 2.62 2.99
CA THR A 415 1.56 2.39 1.77
C THR A 415 0.25 1.69 2.08
N LEU A 416 -0.86 2.34 1.73
CA LEU A 416 -2.22 1.81 1.84
C LEU A 416 -2.73 1.52 0.42
N ASP A 417 -2.63 0.27 -0.03
CA ASP A 417 -3.16 -0.11 -1.34
C ASP A 417 -4.65 -0.48 -1.23
N GLU A 418 -5.40 -0.25 -2.30
CA GLU A 418 -6.85 -0.52 -2.39
C GLU A 418 -7.66 0.10 -1.23
N LEU A 419 -7.24 1.27 -0.72
CA LEU A 419 -7.85 2.01 0.39
C LEU A 419 -9.39 2.14 0.26
N TRP A 420 -9.88 2.27 -0.96
CA TRP A 420 -11.31 2.40 -1.25
C TRP A 420 -12.14 1.20 -0.75
N GLN A 421 -11.58 -0.02 -0.68
CA GLN A 421 -12.31 -1.20 -0.19
C GLN A 421 -12.63 -1.07 1.30
N VAL A 422 -11.70 -0.56 2.09
CA VAL A 422 -11.91 -0.32 3.52
C VAL A 422 -12.91 0.81 3.73
N LEU A 423 -12.78 1.91 2.99
CA LEU A 423 -13.69 3.05 3.09
C LEU A 423 -15.12 2.70 2.65
N ALA A 424 -15.29 1.79 1.68
CA ALA A 424 -16.60 1.30 1.26
C ALA A 424 -17.27 0.44 2.34
N ALA A 425 -16.50 -0.39 3.04
CA ALA A 425 -17.02 -1.25 4.12
C ALA A 425 -17.28 -0.46 5.42
N ALA A 426 -16.50 0.58 5.69
CA ALA A 426 -16.57 1.39 6.90
C ALA A 426 -16.55 2.89 6.58
N PRO A 427 -17.65 3.48 6.08
CA PRO A 427 -17.70 4.90 5.67
C PRO A 427 -17.36 5.89 6.79
N GLY A 428 -17.60 5.53 8.06
CA GLY A 428 -17.25 6.36 9.22
C GLY A 428 -15.74 6.52 9.45
N MET A 429 -14.92 5.71 8.79
CA MET A 429 -13.46 5.75 8.93
C MET A 429 -12.77 6.89 8.18
N VAL A 430 -13.46 7.58 7.28
CA VAL A 430 -12.87 8.74 6.57
C VAL A 430 -12.29 9.75 7.57
N GLN A 431 -12.98 9.97 8.69
CA GLN A 431 -12.52 10.88 9.74
C GLN A 431 -11.26 10.38 10.48
N HIS A 432 -11.04 9.06 10.53
CA HIS A 432 -9.85 8.48 11.16
C HIS A 432 -8.65 8.45 10.21
N VAL A 433 -8.89 8.34 8.90
CA VAL A 433 -7.82 8.40 7.87
C VAL A 433 -7.24 9.82 7.78
N ASP A 434 -8.05 10.86 8.00
CA ASP A 434 -7.56 12.24 8.06
C ASP A 434 -6.67 12.52 9.29
N ALA A 435 -6.74 11.68 10.32
CA ALA A 435 -5.94 11.80 11.54
C ALA A 435 -4.64 10.96 11.50
N LEU A 436 -4.44 10.15 10.44
CA LEU A 436 -3.25 9.35 10.19
C LEU A 436 -2.25 10.12 9.32
#